data_113f99faa80fae16e917e66bc6056c59
#
_entry.id   113f99faa80fae16e917e66bc6056c59
#
_cell.length_a   1.000
_cell.length_b   1.000
_cell.length_c   1.000
_cell.angle_alpha   90.00
_cell.angle_beta   90.00
_cell.angle_gamma   90.00
#
_symmetry.space_group_name_H-M   'P 1'
#
loop_
_entity.id
_entity.type
_entity.pdbx_description
1 polymer ?
#
loop_
_entity_poly.entity_id
_entity_poly.type
_entity_poly.pdbx_seq_one_letter_code
_entity_poly.pdbx_strand_id
1 'polypeptide(L)'
;MHPEHPPEFPLAIHDLTVAYHRKPVLWDIELNVPEGKLAGIVGPNGAGKSTLLKACLDLIPRTSGEVLIYGKPYEEQRDLIAYVPQRESVDWDFPVSALDVVVMGTYRKLGWFKRVSKAQRDQAREALEQVGIGHLADRQISQLSGGQQQRVFLARALVQDAEVYFMDEPFAAVDAATEQAIIELLQALNAKGKTVLCVHHDLATVSRYFDHLILLNMRIVADGPTSETFTRENLHKTYGGKLNLLDDVAEALKNVGR
;
A
#
# COMPACT_ATOMS: atom_id res chain seq x y z
N MET A 1 2.34 -27.68 -18.61
CA MET A 1 0.99 -27.67 -18.02
C MET A 1 1.20 -27.16 -16.63
N HIS A 2 1.11 -25.82 -16.44
CA HIS A 2 1.21 -25.23 -15.10
C HIS A 2 -0.09 -25.57 -14.38
N PRO A 3 -0.07 -25.92 -13.08
CA PRO A 3 -1.29 -26.07 -12.32
C PRO A 3 -2.04 -24.73 -12.38
N GLU A 4 -3.31 -24.78 -12.80
CA GLU A 4 -4.21 -23.64 -12.70
C GLU A 4 -4.29 -23.27 -11.22
N HIS A 5 -3.63 -22.17 -10.85
CA HIS A 5 -3.80 -21.60 -9.52
C HIS A 5 -5.26 -21.12 -9.43
N PRO A 6 -5.98 -21.47 -8.38
CA PRO A 6 -7.35 -21.01 -8.22
C PRO A 6 -7.35 -19.46 -8.19
N PRO A 7 -8.36 -18.80 -8.75
CA PRO A 7 -8.47 -17.34 -8.82
C PRO A 7 -8.77 -16.69 -7.46
N GLU A 8 -8.30 -17.26 -6.38
CA GLU A 8 -8.65 -16.92 -5.01
C GLU A 8 -7.76 -15.82 -4.38
N PHE A 9 -6.63 -15.49 -5.00
CA PHE A 9 -5.72 -14.50 -4.43
C PHE A 9 -5.69 -13.21 -5.25
N PRO A 10 -6.07 -12.07 -4.66
CA PRO A 10 -5.90 -10.76 -5.29
C PRO A 10 -4.44 -10.43 -5.61
N LEU A 11 -3.51 -11.02 -4.87
CA LEU A 11 -2.07 -10.98 -5.14
C LEU A 11 -1.45 -12.34 -4.86
N ALA A 12 -0.82 -12.94 -5.87
CA ALA A 12 0.04 -14.10 -5.74
C ALA A 12 1.44 -13.78 -6.29
N ILE A 13 2.47 -14.16 -5.57
CA ILE A 13 3.88 -13.94 -5.93
C ILE A 13 4.60 -15.27 -5.83
N HIS A 14 5.33 -15.66 -6.89
CA HIS A 14 6.07 -16.91 -6.96
C HIS A 14 7.52 -16.66 -7.36
N ASP A 15 8.47 -17.19 -6.58
CA ASP A 15 9.93 -17.16 -6.81
C ASP A 15 10.48 -15.76 -7.13
N LEU A 16 9.82 -14.68 -6.62
CA LEU A 16 10.20 -13.32 -6.99
C LEU A 16 11.55 -12.92 -6.40
N THR A 17 12.47 -12.58 -7.30
CA THR A 17 13.77 -11.99 -6.95
C THR A 17 13.95 -10.66 -7.65
N VAL A 18 14.40 -9.65 -6.89
CA VAL A 18 14.73 -8.30 -7.39
C VAL A 18 16.13 -7.93 -6.94
N ALA A 19 16.96 -7.46 -7.88
CA ALA A 19 18.32 -7.03 -7.59
C ALA A 19 18.63 -5.67 -8.21
N TYR A 20 19.33 -4.81 -7.47
CA TYR A 20 19.91 -3.56 -7.98
C TYR A 20 21.42 -3.73 -8.12
N HIS A 21 21.97 -3.51 -9.32
CA HIS A 21 23.42 -3.62 -9.57
C HIS A 21 24.03 -4.92 -8.99
N ARG A 22 23.40 -6.07 -9.24
CA ARG A 22 23.79 -7.42 -8.76
C ARG A 22 23.69 -7.65 -7.25
N LYS A 23 23.12 -6.70 -6.50
CA LYS A 23 22.80 -6.90 -5.07
C LYS A 23 21.32 -7.23 -4.94
N PRO A 24 20.96 -8.44 -4.49
CA PRO A 24 19.57 -8.78 -4.25
C PRO A 24 19.01 -7.91 -3.12
N VAL A 25 17.81 -7.40 -3.34
CA VAL A 25 17.01 -6.64 -2.35
C VAL A 25 15.79 -7.45 -1.93
N LEU A 26 15.25 -8.24 -2.86
CA LEU A 26 14.26 -9.28 -2.59
C LEU A 26 14.80 -10.59 -3.14
N TRP A 27 14.61 -11.65 -2.39
CA TRP A 27 15.12 -12.96 -2.75
C TRP A 27 14.07 -14.03 -2.46
N ASP A 28 13.65 -14.73 -3.54
CA ASP A 28 12.83 -15.95 -3.43
C ASP A 28 11.56 -15.67 -2.60
N ILE A 29 10.78 -14.67 -3.04
CA ILE A 29 9.56 -14.26 -2.37
C ILE A 29 8.42 -15.16 -2.84
N GLU A 30 7.83 -15.88 -1.90
CA GLU A 30 6.56 -16.59 -2.03
C GLU A 30 5.53 -15.89 -1.15
N LEU A 31 4.40 -15.47 -1.73
CA LEU A 31 3.35 -14.76 -1.00
C LEU A 31 2.00 -14.92 -1.68
N ASN A 32 0.98 -15.26 -0.91
CA ASN A 32 -0.41 -15.26 -1.35
C ASN A 32 -1.24 -14.41 -0.39
N VAL A 33 -1.76 -13.29 -0.86
CA VAL A 33 -2.58 -12.38 -0.04
C VAL A 33 -4.05 -12.74 -0.20
N PRO A 34 -4.75 -13.08 0.90
CA PRO A 34 -6.18 -13.40 0.84
C PRO A 34 -7.03 -12.16 0.48
N GLU A 35 -8.17 -12.41 -0.15
CA GLU A 35 -9.14 -11.38 -0.52
C GLU A 35 -9.76 -10.70 0.72
N GLY A 36 -10.06 -9.40 0.58
CA GLY A 36 -10.72 -8.64 1.62
C GLY A 36 -9.89 -8.48 2.88
N LYS A 37 -8.56 -8.43 2.76
CA LYS A 37 -7.65 -8.22 3.91
C LYS A 37 -7.05 -6.82 3.90
N LEU A 38 -6.91 -6.27 5.11
CA LEU A 38 -6.07 -5.10 5.37
C LEU A 38 -4.71 -5.61 5.85
N ALA A 39 -3.78 -5.78 4.91
CA ALA A 39 -2.49 -6.42 5.14
C ALA A 39 -1.38 -5.38 5.37
N GLY A 40 -0.65 -5.52 6.49
CA GLY A 40 0.53 -4.73 6.79
C GLY A 40 1.82 -5.41 6.31
N ILE A 41 2.66 -4.70 5.54
CA ILE A 41 4.02 -5.13 5.18
C ILE A 41 4.98 -4.44 6.12
N VAL A 42 5.62 -5.22 6.99
CA VAL A 42 6.46 -4.72 8.09
C VAL A 42 7.86 -5.32 8.02
N GLY A 43 8.87 -4.53 8.36
CA GLY A 43 10.26 -4.96 8.37
C GLY A 43 11.22 -3.77 8.53
N PRO A 44 12.51 -4.01 8.78
CA PRO A 44 13.50 -2.96 8.97
C PRO A 44 13.67 -2.06 7.74
N ASN A 45 14.34 -0.92 7.93
CA ASN A 45 14.73 -0.07 6.81
C ASN A 45 15.69 -0.84 5.89
N GLY A 46 15.43 -0.78 4.57
CA GLY A 46 16.17 -1.57 3.59
C GLY A 46 15.71 -3.02 3.43
N ALA A 47 14.64 -3.47 4.10
CA ALA A 47 14.10 -4.82 4.00
C ALA A 47 13.50 -5.16 2.62
N GLY A 48 13.29 -4.16 1.75
CA GLY A 48 12.71 -4.36 0.43
C GLY A 48 11.21 -4.08 0.33
N LYS A 49 10.57 -3.48 1.35
CA LYS A 49 9.11 -3.25 1.40
C LYS A 49 8.58 -2.47 0.18
N SER A 50 9.09 -1.27 -0.07
CA SER A 50 8.71 -0.46 -1.24
C SER A 50 9.14 -1.11 -2.56
N THR A 51 10.25 -1.86 -2.55
CA THR A 51 10.71 -2.64 -3.71
C THR A 51 9.69 -3.74 -4.06
N LEU A 52 9.12 -4.42 -3.05
CA LEU A 52 8.09 -5.42 -3.24
C LEU A 52 6.85 -4.81 -3.92
N LEU A 53 6.33 -3.70 -3.40
CA LEU A 53 5.18 -3.02 -4.03
C LEU A 53 5.50 -2.59 -5.47
N LYS A 54 6.68 -2.00 -5.71
CA LYS A 54 7.10 -1.56 -7.05
C LYS A 54 7.26 -2.73 -8.03
N ALA A 55 7.74 -3.88 -7.56
CA ALA A 55 7.86 -5.09 -8.37
C ALA A 55 6.48 -5.68 -8.72
N CYS A 56 5.52 -5.64 -7.78
CA CYS A 56 4.14 -6.05 -8.03
C CYS A 56 3.43 -5.18 -9.08
N LEU A 57 3.86 -3.93 -9.23
CA LEU A 57 3.29 -2.95 -10.15
C LEU A 57 4.08 -2.82 -11.46
N ASP A 58 5.07 -3.69 -11.70
CA ASP A 58 6.01 -3.61 -12.83
C ASP A 58 6.70 -2.23 -12.99
N LEU A 59 6.84 -1.49 -11.88
CA LEU A 59 7.56 -0.22 -11.85
C LEU A 59 9.09 -0.40 -11.84
N ILE A 60 9.55 -1.61 -11.52
CA ILE A 60 10.96 -2.00 -11.54
C ILE A 60 11.10 -3.40 -12.13
N PRO A 61 12.21 -3.70 -12.83
CA PRO A 61 12.41 -5.01 -13.43
C PRO A 61 12.62 -6.09 -12.35
N ARG A 62 12.01 -7.23 -12.56
CA ARG A 62 12.23 -8.46 -11.80
C ARG A 62 13.43 -9.22 -12.38
N THR A 63 14.25 -9.82 -11.51
CA THR A 63 15.34 -10.70 -11.94
C THR A 63 14.81 -12.09 -12.29
N SER A 64 13.86 -12.59 -11.49
CA SER A 64 13.13 -13.85 -11.71
C SER A 64 11.78 -13.82 -11.00
N GLY A 65 10.97 -14.83 -11.23
CA GLY A 65 9.67 -15.02 -10.61
C GLY A 65 8.53 -14.28 -11.31
N GLU A 66 7.32 -14.51 -10.83
CA GLU A 66 6.12 -13.90 -11.37
C GLU A 66 5.25 -13.27 -10.28
N VAL A 67 4.44 -12.31 -10.69
CA VAL A 67 3.44 -11.64 -9.87
C VAL A 67 2.12 -11.69 -10.62
N LEU A 68 1.12 -12.23 -9.97
CA LEU A 68 -0.22 -12.41 -10.51
C LEU A 68 -1.24 -11.64 -9.67
N ILE A 69 -2.13 -10.96 -10.34
CA ILE A 69 -3.29 -10.28 -9.76
C ILE A 69 -4.53 -11.04 -10.21
N TYR A 70 -5.23 -11.66 -9.29
CA TYR A 70 -6.35 -12.56 -9.62
C TYR A 70 -5.96 -13.56 -10.74
N GLY A 71 -4.79 -14.20 -10.59
CA GLY A 71 -4.27 -15.21 -11.51
C GLY A 71 -3.76 -14.71 -12.86
N LYS A 72 -3.64 -13.38 -13.06
CA LYS A 72 -3.16 -12.78 -14.32
C LYS A 72 -2.02 -11.78 -14.09
N PRO A 73 -1.16 -11.56 -15.10
CA PRO A 73 -0.13 -10.53 -15.03
C PRO A 73 -0.70 -9.13 -14.78
N TYR A 74 0.10 -8.26 -14.13
CA TYR A 74 -0.28 -6.89 -13.79
C TYR A 74 -0.81 -6.10 -15.00
N GLU A 75 -0.21 -6.25 -16.18
CA GLU A 75 -0.61 -5.53 -17.39
C GLU A 75 -2.06 -5.78 -17.79
N GLU A 76 -2.58 -6.98 -17.54
CA GLU A 76 -3.96 -7.35 -17.85
C GLU A 76 -4.95 -6.91 -16.76
N GLN A 77 -4.46 -6.63 -15.55
CA GLN A 77 -5.27 -6.35 -14.36
C GLN A 77 -5.07 -4.93 -13.80
N ARG A 78 -4.44 -4.05 -14.56
CA ARG A 78 -4.16 -2.66 -14.13
C ARG A 78 -5.39 -1.92 -13.62
N ASP A 79 -6.56 -2.23 -14.16
CA ASP A 79 -7.82 -1.56 -13.79
C ASP A 79 -8.32 -1.96 -12.40
N LEU A 80 -7.85 -3.08 -11.88
CA LEU A 80 -8.19 -3.56 -10.56
C LEU A 80 -7.29 -2.99 -9.46
N ILE A 81 -6.27 -2.20 -9.81
CA ILE A 81 -5.22 -1.78 -8.87
C ILE A 81 -5.18 -0.27 -8.72
N ALA A 82 -5.13 0.18 -7.47
CA ALA A 82 -4.77 1.55 -7.12
C ALA A 82 -3.45 1.59 -6.35
N TYR A 83 -2.63 2.59 -6.60
CA TYR A 83 -1.34 2.78 -5.93
C TYR A 83 -1.19 4.19 -5.34
N VAL A 84 -0.85 4.21 -4.06
CA VAL A 84 -0.44 5.40 -3.33
C VAL A 84 1.07 5.31 -3.08
N PRO A 85 1.90 6.09 -3.79
CA PRO A 85 3.35 6.07 -3.64
C PRO A 85 3.78 6.74 -2.33
N GLN A 86 4.99 6.40 -1.89
CA GLN A 86 5.67 7.13 -0.82
C GLN A 86 5.83 8.59 -1.20
N ARG A 87 5.56 9.50 -0.26
CA ARG A 87 5.52 10.94 -0.50
C ARG A 87 6.82 11.48 -1.11
N GLU A 88 7.96 11.03 -0.63
CA GLU A 88 9.29 11.47 -1.08
C GLU A 88 9.60 11.10 -2.54
N SER A 89 8.85 10.17 -3.12
CA SER A 89 9.02 9.72 -4.52
C SER A 89 8.24 10.56 -5.54
N VAL A 90 7.49 11.57 -5.09
CA VAL A 90 6.60 12.39 -5.93
C VAL A 90 7.20 13.78 -6.12
N ASP A 91 7.17 14.27 -7.36
CA ASP A 91 7.47 15.67 -7.67
C ASP A 91 6.26 16.56 -7.31
N TRP A 92 6.41 17.32 -6.23
CA TRP A 92 5.37 18.20 -5.69
C TRP A 92 5.35 19.60 -6.31
N ASP A 93 6.36 19.96 -7.10
CA ASP A 93 6.48 21.30 -7.69
C ASP A 93 5.69 21.44 -8.99
N PHE A 94 5.02 20.37 -9.42
CA PHE A 94 4.20 20.38 -10.63
C PHE A 94 2.97 21.31 -10.45
N PRO A 95 2.69 22.24 -11.40
CA PRO A 95 1.67 23.28 -11.24
C PRO A 95 0.25 22.77 -11.50
N VAL A 96 -0.24 21.85 -10.69
CA VAL A 96 -1.60 21.29 -10.75
C VAL A 96 -2.34 21.51 -9.44
N SER A 97 -3.67 21.59 -9.50
CA SER A 97 -4.51 21.64 -8.30
C SER A 97 -4.69 20.26 -7.66
N ALA A 98 -5.10 20.23 -6.39
CA ALA A 98 -5.48 18.99 -5.73
C ALA A 98 -6.57 18.24 -6.50
N LEU A 99 -7.57 18.95 -7.02
CA LEU A 99 -8.64 18.38 -7.84
C LEU A 99 -8.10 17.75 -9.12
N ASP A 100 -7.15 18.41 -9.81
CA ASP A 100 -6.59 17.86 -11.05
C ASP A 100 -5.84 16.56 -10.79
N VAL A 101 -5.08 16.47 -9.68
CA VAL A 101 -4.41 15.23 -9.26
C VAL A 101 -5.41 14.10 -9.03
N VAL A 102 -6.52 14.38 -8.34
CA VAL A 102 -7.55 13.36 -8.09
C VAL A 102 -8.25 12.96 -9.39
N VAL A 103 -8.58 13.91 -10.26
CA VAL A 103 -9.16 13.64 -11.59
C VAL A 103 -8.27 12.72 -12.43
N MET A 104 -6.93 12.82 -12.33
CA MET A 104 -6.01 11.90 -13.02
C MET A 104 -6.28 10.43 -12.66
N GLY A 105 -6.80 10.14 -11.47
CA GLY A 105 -7.24 8.80 -11.07
C GLY A 105 -8.35 8.22 -11.96
N THR A 106 -9.13 9.08 -12.64
CA THR A 106 -10.22 8.66 -13.54
C THR A 106 -9.77 8.41 -14.99
N TYR A 107 -8.54 8.80 -15.37
CA TYR A 107 -8.10 8.80 -16.78
C TYR A 107 -8.10 7.42 -17.41
N ARG A 108 -7.86 6.39 -16.65
CA ARG A 108 -7.86 5.00 -17.13
C ARG A 108 -9.20 4.59 -17.74
N LYS A 109 -10.30 5.01 -17.11
CA LYS A 109 -11.67 4.75 -17.58
C LYS A 109 -12.05 5.63 -18.79
N LEU A 110 -11.28 6.71 -19.08
CA LEU A 110 -11.58 7.67 -20.14
C LEU A 110 -11.06 7.27 -21.52
N GLY A 111 -9.92 6.59 -21.60
CA GLY A 111 -9.22 6.38 -22.86
C GLY A 111 -8.60 7.68 -23.41
N TRP A 112 -7.81 7.57 -24.47
CA TRP A 112 -6.91 8.62 -25.00
C TRP A 112 -7.60 9.86 -25.57
N PHE A 113 -8.88 9.78 -25.94
CA PHE A 113 -9.56 10.86 -26.71
C PHE A 113 -10.73 11.51 -26.00
N LYS A 114 -11.09 11.08 -24.81
CA LYS A 114 -12.23 11.66 -24.08
C LYS A 114 -11.79 12.74 -23.10
N ARG A 115 -12.50 13.86 -23.12
CA ARG A 115 -12.33 14.92 -22.13
C ARG A 115 -12.95 14.51 -20.79
N VAL A 116 -12.34 14.96 -19.70
CA VAL A 116 -12.91 14.82 -18.35
C VAL A 116 -14.30 15.42 -18.31
N SER A 117 -15.27 14.61 -17.96
CA SER A 117 -16.67 15.04 -17.82
C SER A 117 -16.89 15.80 -16.50
N LYS A 118 -18.02 16.50 -16.40
CA LYS A 118 -18.44 17.12 -15.13
C LYS A 118 -18.60 16.06 -14.04
N ALA A 119 -19.21 14.92 -14.36
CA ALA A 119 -19.41 13.82 -13.40
C ALA A 119 -18.09 13.31 -12.77
N GLN A 120 -17.01 13.22 -13.55
CA GLN A 120 -15.71 12.83 -13.02
C GLN A 120 -15.08 13.90 -12.12
N ARG A 121 -15.27 15.18 -12.44
CA ARG A 121 -14.85 16.27 -11.55
C ARG A 121 -15.64 16.28 -10.24
N ASP A 122 -16.96 16.02 -10.31
CA ASP A 122 -17.81 15.93 -9.13
C ASP A 122 -17.39 14.73 -8.26
N GLN A 123 -17.15 13.55 -8.86
CA GLN A 123 -16.61 12.37 -8.17
C GLN A 123 -15.24 12.64 -7.51
N ALA A 124 -14.37 13.37 -8.18
CA ALA A 124 -13.07 13.76 -7.61
C ALA A 124 -13.23 14.73 -6.43
N ARG A 125 -14.19 15.66 -6.47
CA ARG A 125 -14.51 16.53 -5.33
C ARG A 125 -15.08 15.72 -4.15
N GLU A 126 -15.98 14.79 -4.40
CA GLU A 126 -16.51 13.89 -3.37
C GLU A 126 -15.38 13.08 -2.70
N ALA A 127 -14.42 12.59 -3.48
CA ALA A 127 -13.27 11.87 -2.91
C ALA A 127 -12.39 12.79 -2.03
N LEU A 128 -12.18 14.06 -2.42
CA LEU A 128 -11.49 15.04 -1.57
C LEU A 128 -12.28 15.36 -0.28
N GLU A 129 -13.60 15.40 -0.34
CA GLU A 129 -14.44 15.54 0.87
C GLU A 129 -14.31 14.31 1.78
N GLN A 130 -14.31 13.10 1.22
CA GLN A 130 -14.16 11.86 1.99
C GLN A 130 -12.84 11.81 2.78
N VAL A 131 -11.78 12.41 2.26
CA VAL A 131 -10.49 12.52 2.96
C VAL A 131 -10.35 13.83 3.75
N GLY A 132 -11.42 14.62 3.89
CA GLY A 132 -11.49 15.83 4.74
C GLY A 132 -10.74 17.05 4.21
N ILE A 133 -10.47 17.14 2.90
CA ILE A 133 -9.76 18.26 2.27
C ILE A 133 -10.49 18.85 1.05
N GLY A 134 -11.79 18.68 0.94
CA GLY A 134 -12.58 19.22 -0.17
C GLY A 134 -12.48 20.73 -0.35
N HIS A 135 -12.33 21.48 0.75
CA HIS A 135 -12.10 22.94 0.75
C HIS A 135 -10.76 23.36 0.11
N LEU A 136 -9.85 22.43 -0.14
CA LEU A 136 -8.54 22.66 -0.77
C LEU A 136 -8.51 22.21 -2.23
N ALA A 137 -9.64 21.79 -2.81
CA ALA A 137 -9.71 21.20 -4.15
C ALA A 137 -9.02 22.04 -5.24
N ASP A 138 -9.18 23.35 -5.20
CA ASP A 138 -8.66 24.27 -6.22
C ASP A 138 -7.27 24.85 -5.84
N ARG A 139 -6.66 24.43 -4.70
CA ARG A 139 -5.28 24.81 -4.33
C ARG A 139 -4.26 24.01 -5.12
N GLN A 140 -3.14 24.66 -5.43
CA GLN A 140 -1.99 23.97 -6.01
C GLN A 140 -1.42 22.94 -5.03
N ILE A 141 -1.02 21.78 -5.55
CA ILE A 141 -0.50 20.67 -4.74
C ILE A 141 0.76 21.06 -3.95
N SER A 142 1.63 21.92 -4.52
CA SER A 142 2.83 22.43 -3.86
C SER A 142 2.55 23.33 -2.64
N GLN A 143 1.35 23.90 -2.55
CA GLN A 143 0.95 24.77 -1.43
C GLN A 143 0.32 24.01 -0.25
N LEU A 144 0.16 22.70 -0.39
CA LEU A 144 -0.42 21.83 0.63
C LEU A 144 0.64 21.33 1.60
N SER A 145 0.25 21.14 2.86
CA SER A 145 1.10 20.44 3.83
C SER A 145 1.32 18.97 3.43
N GLY A 146 2.34 18.32 3.99
CA GLY A 146 2.64 16.93 3.70
C GLY A 146 1.46 15.99 3.94
N GLY A 147 0.75 16.14 5.07
CA GLY A 147 -0.45 15.35 5.35
C GLY A 147 -1.62 15.65 4.38
N GLN A 148 -1.76 16.89 3.93
CA GLN A 148 -2.76 17.25 2.91
C GLN A 148 -2.42 16.65 1.54
N GLN A 149 -1.15 16.69 1.13
CA GLN A 149 -0.65 16.05 -0.09
C GLN A 149 -0.92 14.53 -0.06
N GLN A 150 -0.67 13.88 1.08
CA GLN A 150 -0.95 12.45 1.27
C GLN A 150 -2.44 12.14 1.08
N ARG A 151 -3.33 12.97 1.66
CA ARG A 151 -4.78 12.82 1.49
C ARG A 151 -5.22 13.03 0.03
N VAL A 152 -4.59 13.91 -0.74
CA VAL A 152 -4.87 14.06 -2.18
C VAL A 152 -4.56 12.76 -2.93
N PHE A 153 -3.44 12.09 -2.63
CA PHE A 153 -3.09 10.81 -3.27
C PHE A 153 -4.01 9.68 -2.84
N LEU A 154 -4.48 9.68 -1.60
CA LEU A 154 -5.54 8.77 -1.16
C LEU A 154 -6.84 9.01 -1.92
N ALA A 155 -7.30 10.26 -2.05
CA ALA A 155 -8.48 10.60 -2.85
C ALA A 155 -8.32 10.16 -4.31
N ARG A 156 -7.13 10.34 -4.90
CA ARG A 156 -6.81 9.84 -6.24
C ARG A 156 -6.94 8.32 -6.36
N ALA A 157 -6.54 7.57 -5.33
CA ALA A 157 -6.72 6.13 -5.31
C ALA A 157 -8.19 5.73 -5.16
N LEU A 158 -8.97 6.45 -4.35
CA LEU A 158 -10.40 6.18 -4.14
C LEU A 158 -11.23 6.31 -5.42
N VAL A 159 -10.99 7.34 -6.25
CA VAL A 159 -11.77 7.54 -7.49
C VAL A 159 -11.51 6.45 -8.54
N GLN A 160 -10.44 5.66 -8.40
CA GLN A 160 -10.18 4.52 -9.26
C GLN A 160 -11.17 3.38 -9.01
N ASP A 161 -11.72 3.28 -7.80
CA ASP A 161 -12.62 2.19 -7.36
C ASP A 161 -12.02 0.82 -7.70
N ALA A 162 -10.79 0.61 -7.21
CA ALA A 162 -10.00 -0.59 -7.44
C ALA A 162 -10.44 -1.74 -6.52
N GLU A 163 -9.99 -2.97 -6.83
CA GLU A 163 -10.15 -4.14 -5.96
C GLU A 163 -8.97 -4.31 -5.01
N VAL A 164 -7.77 -3.94 -5.47
CA VAL A 164 -6.51 -4.05 -4.71
C VAL A 164 -5.86 -2.67 -4.58
N TYR A 165 -5.55 -2.28 -3.35
CA TYR A 165 -4.88 -1.01 -3.04
C TYR A 165 -3.48 -1.29 -2.50
N PHE A 166 -2.47 -0.77 -3.20
CA PHE A 166 -1.09 -0.76 -2.72
C PHE A 166 -0.77 0.61 -2.14
N MET A 167 -0.27 0.65 -0.90
CA MET A 167 0.04 1.89 -0.20
C MET A 167 1.44 1.84 0.40
N ASP A 168 2.30 2.74 -0.06
CA ASP A 168 3.68 2.82 0.38
C ASP A 168 3.82 3.91 1.46
N GLU A 169 3.85 3.50 2.72
CA GLU A 169 3.94 4.35 3.91
C GLU A 169 2.88 5.48 3.96
N PRO A 170 1.57 5.18 3.87
CA PRO A 170 0.52 6.21 3.83
C PRO A 170 0.41 7.03 5.11
N PHE A 171 1.02 6.57 6.21
CA PHE A 171 1.02 7.24 7.52
C PHE A 171 2.29 8.06 7.78
N ALA A 172 3.25 8.11 6.84
CA ALA A 172 4.50 8.81 7.05
C ALA A 172 4.29 10.33 7.16
N ALA A 173 4.92 10.93 8.17
CA ALA A 173 4.96 12.39 8.38
C ALA A 173 3.55 13.05 8.46
N VAL A 174 2.55 12.35 8.97
CA VAL A 174 1.22 12.88 9.26
C VAL A 174 1.01 13.04 10.77
N ASP A 175 0.13 13.94 11.17
CA ASP A 175 -0.30 14.04 12.56
C ASP A 175 -1.28 12.91 12.94
N ALA A 176 -1.48 12.71 14.25
CA ALA A 176 -2.32 11.63 14.77
C ALA A 176 -3.78 11.69 14.29
N ALA A 177 -4.33 12.88 14.07
CA ALA A 177 -5.70 13.04 13.58
C ALA A 177 -5.79 12.62 12.11
N THR A 178 -4.76 12.96 11.31
CA THR A 178 -4.65 12.52 9.92
C THR A 178 -4.45 11.01 9.83
N GLU A 179 -3.59 10.44 10.67
CA GLU A 179 -3.36 9.00 10.74
C GLU A 179 -4.68 8.25 11.06
N GLN A 180 -5.43 8.72 12.06
CA GLN A 180 -6.71 8.14 12.41
C GLN A 180 -7.72 8.20 11.24
N ALA A 181 -7.80 9.31 10.53
CA ALA A 181 -8.68 9.44 9.36
C ALA A 181 -8.26 8.50 8.20
N ILE A 182 -6.95 8.30 8.00
CA ILE A 182 -6.45 7.36 7.00
C ILE A 182 -6.83 5.93 7.36
N ILE A 183 -6.63 5.49 8.62
CA ILE A 183 -6.95 4.13 9.01
C ILE A 183 -8.46 3.84 8.92
N GLU A 184 -9.32 4.78 9.31
CA GLU A 184 -10.77 4.67 9.14
C GLU A 184 -11.17 4.49 7.68
N LEU A 185 -10.50 5.21 6.77
CA LEU A 185 -10.69 5.06 5.33
C LEU A 185 -10.28 3.67 4.84
N LEU A 186 -9.11 3.16 5.28
CA LEU A 186 -8.63 1.82 4.90
C LEU A 186 -9.56 0.72 5.43
N GLN A 187 -10.03 0.87 6.66
CA GLN A 187 -11.03 -0.04 7.24
C GLN A 187 -12.36 0.00 6.49
N ALA A 188 -12.79 1.19 6.03
CA ALA A 188 -14.00 1.32 5.21
C ALA A 188 -13.84 0.67 3.82
N LEU A 189 -12.65 0.69 3.20
CA LEU A 189 -12.35 -0.05 1.98
C LEU A 189 -12.40 -1.56 2.24
N ASN A 190 -11.75 -2.01 3.30
CA ASN A 190 -11.75 -3.40 3.71
C ASN A 190 -13.15 -3.94 4.00
N ALA A 191 -13.99 -3.17 4.70
CA ALA A 191 -15.39 -3.51 4.97
C ALA A 191 -16.25 -3.63 3.68
N LYS A 192 -15.79 -3.04 2.58
CA LYS A 192 -16.39 -3.21 1.23
C LYS A 192 -15.83 -4.41 0.48
N GLY A 193 -15.01 -5.24 1.12
CA GLY A 193 -14.37 -6.41 0.52
C GLY A 193 -13.09 -6.09 -0.28
N LYS A 194 -12.62 -4.84 -0.27
CA LYS A 194 -11.38 -4.47 -0.98
C LYS A 194 -10.16 -5.01 -0.23
N THR A 195 -9.14 -5.42 -0.98
CA THR A 195 -7.85 -5.85 -0.42
C THR A 195 -6.90 -4.66 -0.38
N VAL A 196 -6.27 -4.42 0.77
CA VAL A 196 -5.33 -3.31 0.97
C VAL A 196 -3.99 -3.86 1.46
N LEU A 197 -2.91 -3.56 0.74
CA LEU A 197 -1.54 -3.84 1.16
C LEU A 197 -0.86 -2.52 1.53
N CYS A 198 -0.43 -2.40 2.77
CA CYS A 198 0.12 -1.17 3.30
C CYS A 198 1.52 -1.40 3.87
N VAL A 199 2.54 -0.71 3.35
CA VAL A 199 3.85 -0.65 4.00
C VAL A 199 3.74 0.16 5.28
N HIS A 200 4.19 -0.41 6.39
CA HIS A 200 4.10 0.21 7.70
C HIS A 200 5.40 0.00 8.50
N HIS A 201 5.73 0.96 9.35
CA HIS A 201 6.99 0.93 10.12
C HIS A 201 6.79 1.02 11.64
N ASP A 202 5.62 1.45 12.11
CA ASP A 202 5.32 1.57 13.53
C ASP A 202 4.73 0.25 14.09
N LEU A 203 5.56 -0.49 14.83
CA LEU A 203 5.15 -1.76 15.44
C LEU A 203 4.06 -1.60 16.50
N ALA A 204 3.96 -0.43 17.15
CA ALA A 204 2.98 -0.21 18.21
C ALA A 204 1.52 -0.21 17.72
N THR A 205 1.32 0.10 16.43
CA THR A 205 -0.01 0.23 15.83
C THR A 205 -0.41 -0.97 14.97
N VAL A 206 0.54 -1.89 14.65
CA VAL A 206 0.32 -3.03 13.74
C VAL A 206 -0.89 -3.86 14.11
N SER A 207 -0.99 -4.30 15.38
CA SER A 207 -2.07 -5.19 15.82
C SER A 207 -3.45 -4.51 15.85
N ARG A 208 -3.48 -3.17 15.90
CA ARG A 208 -4.71 -2.38 15.86
C ARG A 208 -5.19 -2.10 14.44
N TYR A 209 -4.25 -1.99 13.49
CA TYR A 209 -4.56 -1.53 12.13
C TYR A 209 -4.78 -2.67 11.14
N PHE A 210 -4.03 -3.76 11.26
CA PHE A 210 -3.98 -4.81 10.25
C PHE A 210 -4.54 -6.14 10.75
N ASP A 211 -5.34 -6.78 9.93
CA ASP A 211 -5.86 -8.14 10.18
C ASP A 211 -4.94 -9.23 9.61
N HIS A 212 -4.09 -8.88 8.65
CA HIS A 212 -3.09 -9.74 8.05
C HIS A 212 -1.71 -9.07 8.09
N LEU A 213 -0.66 -9.84 8.33
CA LEU A 213 0.70 -9.30 8.48
C LEU A 213 1.69 -10.07 7.63
N ILE A 214 2.55 -9.31 6.93
CA ILE A 214 3.65 -9.80 6.13
C ILE A 214 4.94 -9.24 6.72
N LEU A 215 5.75 -10.11 7.32
CA LEU A 215 7.05 -9.76 7.88
C LEU A 215 8.14 -10.00 6.84
N LEU A 216 8.80 -8.91 6.42
CA LEU A 216 9.76 -8.90 5.33
C LEU A 216 11.15 -8.45 5.80
N ASN A 217 12.16 -9.22 5.44
CA ASN A 217 13.57 -8.81 5.50
C ASN A 217 14.35 -9.50 4.37
N MET A 218 14.34 -8.91 3.18
CA MET A 218 14.81 -9.47 1.90
C MET A 218 14.08 -10.75 1.47
N ARG A 219 13.50 -11.50 2.41
CA ARG A 219 12.64 -12.67 2.23
C ARG A 219 11.40 -12.52 3.10
N ILE A 220 10.36 -13.24 2.80
CA ILE A 220 9.25 -13.38 3.73
C ILE A 220 9.74 -14.19 4.94
N VAL A 221 9.65 -13.59 6.12
CA VAL A 221 9.98 -14.25 7.39
C VAL A 221 8.77 -14.98 7.93
N ALA A 222 7.61 -14.35 7.82
CA ALA A 222 6.32 -14.92 8.16
C ALA A 222 5.21 -14.11 7.48
N ASP A 223 4.09 -14.75 7.12
CA ASP A 223 2.86 -14.11 6.66
C ASP A 223 1.64 -14.86 7.21
N GLY A 224 0.53 -14.15 7.41
CA GLY A 224 -0.69 -14.74 7.94
C GLY A 224 -1.50 -13.78 8.81
N PRO A 225 -2.53 -14.28 9.52
CA PRO A 225 -3.31 -13.49 10.47
C PRO A 225 -2.40 -12.75 11.46
N THR A 226 -2.67 -11.48 11.71
CA THR A 226 -1.81 -10.65 12.58
C THR A 226 -1.66 -11.26 13.97
N SER A 227 -2.72 -11.86 14.52
CA SER A 227 -2.72 -12.52 15.83
C SER A 227 -1.73 -13.70 15.94
N GLU A 228 -1.41 -14.35 14.82
CA GLU A 228 -0.51 -15.51 14.76
C GLU A 228 0.90 -15.12 14.30
N THR A 229 1.00 -14.08 13.45
CA THR A 229 2.24 -13.67 12.81
C THR A 229 3.01 -12.66 13.64
N PHE A 230 2.32 -11.76 14.37
CA PHE A 230 2.93 -10.72 15.22
C PHE A 230 3.43 -11.29 16.54
N THR A 231 4.47 -12.12 16.49
CA THR A 231 5.07 -12.77 17.66
C THR A 231 6.49 -12.25 17.92
N ARG A 232 6.94 -12.34 19.16
CA ARG A 232 8.30 -11.97 19.55
C ARG A 232 9.35 -12.73 18.73
N GLU A 233 9.12 -14.01 18.45
CA GLU A 233 10.03 -14.85 17.69
C GLU A 233 10.17 -14.36 16.24
N ASN A 234 9.04 -14.11 15.56
CA ASN A 234 9.02 -13.64 14.18
C ASN A 234 9.62 -12.23 14.07
N LEU A 235 9.31 -11.35 15.01
CA LEU A 235 9.92 -10.00 15.06
C LEU A 235 11.43 -10.08 15.29
N HIS A 236 11.90 -10.95 16.17
CA HIS A 236 13.34 -11.15 16.37
C HIS A 236 14.03 -11.66 15.10
N LYS A 237 13.43 -12.60 14.37
CA LYS A 237 13.93 -13.09 13.07
C LYS A 237 13.95 -11.97 12.03
N THR A 238 12.91 -11.15 11.98
CA THR A 238 12.75 -10.07 10.99
C THR A 238 13.75 -8.94 11.20
N TYR A 239 13.95 -8.51 12.44
CA TYR A 239 14.78 -7.34 12.78
C TYR A 239 16.20 -7.67 13.21
N GLY A 240 16.53 -8.96 13.36
CA GLY A 240 17.89 -9.44 13.61
C GLY A 240 18.52 -8.83 14.85
N GLY A 241 18.13 -9.22 16.05
CA GLY A 241 18.87 -8.98 17.31
C GLY A 241 19.32 -7.53 17.62
N LYS A 242 18.81 -6.50 16.95
CA LYS A 242 19.00 -5.11 17.35
C LYS A 242 18.22 -4.86 18.64
N LEU A 243 18.92 -5.00 19.74
CA LEU A 243 18.39 -5.05 21.12
C LEU A 243 17.51 -3.86 21.54
N ASN A 244 17.62 -2.69 20.89
CA ASN A 244 16.81 -1.51 21.20
C ASN A 244 15.34 -1.64 20.72
N LEU A 245 15.03 -2.60 19.84
CA LEU A 245 13.66 -2.86 19.39
C LEU A 245 12.86 -3.71 20.38
N LEU A 246 13.52 -4.39 21.31
CA LEU A 246 12.84 -5.30 22.26
C LEU A 246 11.95 -4.54 23.25
N ASP A 247 12.26 -3.29 23.56
CA ASP A 247 11.44 -2.47 24.45
C ASP A 247 10.18 -1.99 23.71
N ASP A 248 10.30 -1.55 22.45
CA ASP A 248 9.17 -1.17 21.59
C ASP A 248 8.26 -2.38 21.29
N VAL A 249 8.86 -3.54 21.04
CA VAL A 249 8.14 -4.81 20.85
C VAL A 249 7.44 -5.27 22.11
N ALA A 250 8.08 -5.13 23.29
CA ALA A 250 7.47 -5.50 24.56
C ALA A 250 6.25 -4.63 24.88
N GLU A 251 6.27 -3.36 24.50
CA GLU A 251 5.15 -2.44 24.67
C GLU A 251 4.03 -2.74 23.67
N ALA A 252 4.36 -3.00 22.39
CA ALA A 252 3.41 -3.40 21.35
C ALA A 252 2.70 -4.72 21.69
N LEU A 253 3.41 -5.72 22.21
CA LEU A 253 2.85 -7.01 22.59
C LEU A 253 1.98 -6.96 23.85
N LYS A 254 2.19 -6.00 24.76
CA LYS A 254 1.30 -5.78 25.92
C LYS A 254 -0.10 -5.31 25.51
N ASN A 255 -0.22 -4.69 24.33
CA ASN A 255 -1.48 -4.18 23.81
C ASN A 255 -2.31 -5.25 23.06
N VAL A 256 -1.73 -6.40 22.73
CA VAL A 256 -2.43 -7.53 22.07
C VAL A 256 -3.25 -8.37 23.07
N GLY A 257 -2.99 -8.25 24.38
CA GLY A 257 -3.63 -9.02 25.45
C GLY A 257 -4.74 -8.29 26.20
N ARG A 258 -5.24 -7.18 25.66
CA ARG A 258 -6.39 -6.42 26.16
C ARG A 258 -7.38 -6.22 25.01
#